data_1bddeed08d9c355171f2d0e1fdb02a3c
#
_entry.id   1bddeed08d9c355171f2d0e1fdb02a3c
#
_cell.length_a   1.000
_cell.length_b   1.000
_cell.length_c   1.000
_cell.angle_alpha   90.00
_cell.angle_beta   90.00
_cell.angle_gamma   90.00
#
_symmetry.space_group_name_H-M   'P 1'
#
loop_
_entity.id
_entity.type
_entity.pdbx_description
1 polymer ?
#
loop_
_entity_poly.entity_id
_entity_poly.type
_entity_poly.pdbx_seq_one_letter_code
_entity_poly.pdbx_strand_id
1 'polypeptide(L)'
;MAPDTEHSSGPSRRNVLAQLGAAASGLALTSPTMALAKPERPQRAPPAIQLPDWAHGESSVSDATVLMFRGNGAHTFYGTGPLPDKAPEIAWRFKTAGMRRRSRRGYKYWSGMGWTGSAVKLGDYVFVGSVGGYVYALEAMTGRLMWKYRGAGMFKSSVCMFDNHLYIGNTDNYLHCIDAQTGRRAWRFNSRQDIDSSPCVIDGRLYVAGESGYARCLDPKTGREIWKTLVGGLRGHHHASHKGSESSPAVADGEFYTATYAGELVSLETKTGKVRWRAKTYDDTDSSPVVSGDFVYAAAEERAPNLYCFARETGKEIWRYKAKARGYYSTPAVVGDRIWIGAEDGKLHCVDATNGRPIWTFQTRSNIWSSPCVIEDKVIIGSRDYRVYCLDAESGAEVWNVRLDGRILGTPCIVDGRIWVGTATGYFYCL
;
A
#
# COMPACT_ATOMS: atom_id res chain seq x y z
N MET A 1 -16.91 -30.25 -51.80
CA MET A 1 -15.64 -30.44 -52.50
C MET A 1 -14.52 -30.10 -51.56
N ALA A 2 -13.95 -31.07 -50.93
CA ALA A 2 -12.61 -30.98 -50.34
C ALA A 2 -11.59 -31.23 -51.49
N PRO A 3 -10.29 -30.95 -51.33
CA PRO A 3 -9.35 -31.94 -50.73
C PRO A 3 -8.40 -31.28 -49.73
N ASP A 4 -8.05 -31.93 -48.61
CA ASP A 4 -6.94 -32.88 -48.38
C ASP A 4 -5.56 -32.33 -48.67
N THR A 5 -4.71 -32.50 -47.68
CA THR A 5 -3.33 -33.01 -47.55
C THR A 5 -2.52 -32.09 -46.67
N GLU A 6 -1.56 -32.44 -45.85
CA GLU A 6 -0.95 -33.70 -45.41
C GLU A 6 -0.06 -33.41 -44.19
N HIS A 7 0.14 -34.39 -43.35
CA HIS A 7 1.10 -34.46 -42.26
C HIS A 7 2.54 -34.45 -42.74
N SER A 8 3.45 -33.77 -42.02
CA SER A 8 4.83 -34.24 -41.93
C SER A 8 5.41 -34.02 -40.54
N SER A 9 5.61 -35.13 -39.91
CA SER A 9 6.43 -35.38 -38.73
C SER A 9 7.90 -35.24 -39.04
N GLY A 10 8.66 -34.58 -38.17
CA GLY A 10 10.13 -34.53 -38.24
C GLY A 10 10.76 -34.70 -36.86
N PRO A 11 11.98 -35.18 -36.71
CA PRO A 11 12.34 -36.16 -35.70
C PRO A 11 13.01 -35.62 -34.43
N SER A 12 12.95 -36.51 -33.42
CA SER A 12 13.58 -36.52 -32.12
C SER A 12 15.10 -36.32 -32.16
N ARG A 13 15.58 -35.52 -31.21
CA ARG A 13 17.01 -35.41 -30.88
C ARG A 13 17.43 -36.53 -29.96
N ARG A 14 18.37 -37.35 -30.41
CA ARG A 14 19.35 -38.05 -29.56
C ARG A 14 20.64 -38.35 -30.35
N ASN A 15 21.77 -38.02 -29.68
CA ASN A 15 23.13 -38.53 -29.87
C ASN A 15 23.89 -38.20 -31.15
N VAL A 16 24.94 -37.39 -30.99
CA VAL A 16 26.28 -37.71 -31.48
C VAL A 16 27.33 -37.20 -30.48
N LEU A 17 27.97 -38.12 -29.81
CA LEU A 17 29.29 -37.98 -29.20
C LEU A 17 30.29 -38.58 -30.19
N ALA A 18 31.40 -37.90 -30.36
CA ALA A 18 32.76 -38.48 -30.45
C ALA A 18 33.66 -37.90 -31.57
N GLN A 19 34.78 -37.45 -31.08
CA GLN A 19 36.14 -37.59 -31.62
C GLN A 19 36.75 -36.61 -32.62
N LEU A 20 37.92 -36.20 -32.22
CA LEU A 20 39.23 -35.90 -32.83
C LEU A 20 39.63 -34.44 -32.55
N GLY A 21 40.75 -34.06 -32.03
CA GLY A 21 42.09 -34.60 -31.98
C GLY A 21 43.04 -33.39 -31.89
N ALA A 22 44.10 -33.48 -31.18
CA ALA A 22 45.05 -32.49 -30.76
C ALA A 22 45.70 -31.62 -31.88
N ALA A 23 45.89 -30.33 -31.62
CA ALA A 23 47.07 -29.57 -32.08
C ALA A 23 47.32 -28.42 -31.08
N ALA A 24 48.48 -28.50 -30.46
CA ALA A 24 49.00 -27.46 -29.55
C ALA A 24 49.55 -26.29 -30.35
N SER A 25 49.18 -25.07 -30.00
CA SER A 25 49.99 -23.87 -30.22
C SER A 25 49.67 -22.85 -29.13
N GLY A 26 50.70 -22.50 -28.36
CA GLY A 26 50.60 -21.65 -27.20
C GLY A 26 50.27 -20.21 -27.56
N LEU A 27 49.31 -19.69 -26.83
CA LEU A 27 49.10 -18.24 -26.67
C LEU A 27 48.89 -18.02 -25.19
N ALA A 28 49.81 -17.28 -24.60
CA ALA A 28 49.75 -16.85 -23.21
C ALA A 28 48.52 -15.92 -23.01
N LEU A 29 47.50 -16.43 -22.37
CA LEU A 29 46.39 -15.63 -21.90
C LEU A 29 46.79 -15.00 -20.56
N THR A 30 47.09 -13.70 -20.60
CA THR A 30 47.17 -12.87 -19.39
C THR A 30 45.78 -12.75 -18.81
N SER A 31 45.54 -13.42 -17.69
CA SER A 31 44.31 -13.29 -16.89
C SER A 31 44.23 -11.86 -16.35
N PRO A 32 43.11 -11.14 -16.49
CA PRO A 32 42.91 -9.89 -15.79
C PRO A 32 42.81 -10.19 -14.29
N THR A 33 43.76 -9.68 -13.53
CA THR A 33 43.74 -9.67 -12.07
C THR A 33 42.47 -9.00 -11.62
N MET A 34 41.51 -9.75 -11.11
CA MET A 34 40.38 -9.19 -10.38
C MET A 34 40.91 -8.39 -9.21
N ALA A 35 40.82 -7.06 -9.29
CA ALA A 35 41.09 -6.21 -8.16
C ALA A 35 40.06 -6.55 -7.07
N LEU A 36 40.52 -7.15 -6.00
CA LEU A 36 39.73 -7.35 -4.78
C LEU A 36 39.27 -5.97 -4.31
N ALA A 37 37.96 -5.74 -4.35
CA ALA A 37 37.35 -4.56 -3.77
C ALA A 37 37.81 -4.45 -2.32
N LYS A 38 38.41 -3.30 -1.98
CA LYS A 38 38.79 -3.00 -0.60
C LYS A 38 37.57 -3.20 0.30
N PRO A 39 37.69 -3.88 1.45
CA PRO A 39 36.59 -3.98 2.40
C PRO A 39 36.15 -2.56 2.79
N GLU A 40 34.88 -2.25 2.56
CA GLU A 40 34.29 -1.02 3.07
C GLU A 40 34.52 -0.98 4.58
N ARG A 41 35.06 0.14 5.07
CA ARG A 41 35.20 0.37 6.52
C ARG A 41 33.83 0.14 7.15
N PRO A 42 33.74 -0.58 8.28
CA PRO A 42 32.47 -0.77 8.97
C PRO A 42 31.91 0.62 9.28
N GLN A 43 30.81 0.97 8.61
CA GLN A 43 30.07 2.17 8.94
C GLN A 43 29.64 2.04 10.40
N ARG A 44 29.98 3.03 11.21
CA ARG A 44 29.54 3.11 12.61
C ARG A 44 28.03 2.86 12.61
N ALA A 45 27.56 1.89 13.40
CA ALA A 45 26.16 1.61 13.52
C ALA A 45 25.43 2.94 13.82
N PRO A 46 24.37 3.30 13.08
CA PRO A 46 23.62 4.50 13.39
C PRO A 46 23.15 4.44 14.84
N PRO A 47 23.05 5.58 15.53
CA PRO A 47 22.51 5.61 16.89
C PRO A 47 21.11 4.98 16.87
N ALA A 48 20.82 4.16 17.88
CA ALA A 48 19.50 3.56 18.03
C ALA A 48 18.43 4.66 18.10
N ILE A 49 17.31 4.45 17.41
CA ILE A 49 16.16 5.34 17.50
C ILE A 49 15.63 5.30 18.93
N GLN A 50 15.44 6.46 19.53
CA GLN A 50 14.77 6.59 20.82
C GLN A 50 13.27 6.81 20.55
N LEU A 51 12.47 5.79 20.81
CA LEU A 51 11.03 5.91 20.72
C LEU A 51 10.45 6.42 22.04
N PRO A 52 9.32 7.16 22.01
CA PRO A 52 8.64 7.59 23.22
C PRO A 52 8.19 6.40 24.07
N ASP A 53 8.18 6.55 25.39
CA ASP A 53 7.82 5.48 26.33
C ASP A 53 6.41 4.91 26.10
N TRP A 54 5.48 5.72 25.62
CA TRP A 54 4.11 5.30 25.28
C TRP A 54 4.01 4.43 24.00
N ALA A 55 5.09 4.33 23.21
CA ALA A 55 5.13 3.40 22.06
C ALA A 55 5.04 1.92 22.48
N HIS A 56 5.12 1.63 23.78
CA HIS A 56 5.00 0.31 24.38
C HIS A 56 3.56 -0.06 24.78
N GLY A 57 2.59 0.83 24.63
CA GLY A 57 1.19 0.62 25.02
C GLY A 57 0.24 0.64 23.83
N GLU A 58 -1.03 0.46 24.12
CA GLU A 58 -2.14 0.36 23.15
C GLU A 58 -2.09 1.44 22.06
N SER A 59 -2.66 1.11 20.90
CA SER A 59 -2.78 1.96 19.71
C SER A 59 -3.64 3.23 19.92
N SER A 60 -3.45 3.93 21.04
CA SER A 60 -4.04 5.24 21.24
C SER A 60 -3.32 6.26 20.36
N VAL A 61 -4.02 6.77 19.39
CA VAL A 61 -3.59 7.91 18.58
C VAL A 61 -3.42 9.10 19.51
N SER A 62 -2.19 9.47 19.85
CA SER A 62 -1.94 10.80 20.41
C SER A 62 -1.93 11.81 19.25
N ASP A 63 -2.25 13.07 19.51
CA ASP A 63 -2.39 14.13 18.50
C ASP A 63 -1.18 14.34 17.57
N ALA A 64 -0.05 13.71 17.85
CA ALA A 64 1.20 13.86 17.10
C ALA A 64 1.64 12.58 16.36
N THR A 65 0.74 11.62 16.09
CA THR A 65 1.14 10.33 15.52
C THR A 65 0.16 9.76 14.50
N VAL A 66 0.73 9.09 13.48
CA VAL A 66 -0.01 8.22 12.56
C VAL A 66 0.69 6.87 12.56
N LEU A 67 0.08 5.84 13.17
CA LEU A 67 0.72 4.55 13.44
C LEU A 67 0.37 3.45 12.44
N MET A 68 -0.61 3.68 11.56
CA MET A 68 -1.03 2.72 10.54
C MET A 68 -1.69 3.44 9.36
N PHE A 69 -2.02 2.69 8.32
CA PHE A 69 -2.78 3.20 7.19
C PHE A 69 -4.07 3.86 7.67
N ARG A 70 -4.31 5.10 7.24
CA ARG A 70 -5.48 5.90 7.65
C ARG A 70 -5.62 6.07 9.16
N GLY A 71 -4.52 5.96 9.88
CA GLY A 71 -4.33 6.34 11.27
C GLY A 71 -5.01 5.48 12.33
N ASN A 72 -6.12 4.81 12.01
CA ASN A 72 -6.85 3.93 12.92
C ASN A 72 -7.45 2.72 12.19
N GLY A 73 -7.95 1.76 12.96
CA GLY A 73 -8.53 0.53 12.40
C GLY A 73 -9.77 0.76 11.53
N ALA A 74 -10.55 1.79 11.78
CA ALA A 74 -11.74 2.14 10.99
C ALA A 74 -11.41 2.89 9.69
N HIS A 75 -10.15 3.31 9.49
CA HIS A 75 -9.65 4.11 8.38
C HIS A 75 -10.23 5.54 8.32
N THR A 76 -10.53 6.13 9.45
CA THR A 76 -11.18 7.45 9.59
C THR A 76 -10.31 8.53 10.21
N PHE A 77 -9.06 8.24 10.55
CA PHE A 77 -8.12 9.23 11.03
C PHE A 77 -7.12 9.59 9.91
N TYR A 78 -7.07 10.86 9.53
CA TYR A 78 -6.35 11.32 8.34
C TYR A 78 -5.08 12.09 8.65
N GLY A 79 -4.83 12.41 9.93
CA GLY A 79 -3.69 13.17 10.41
C GLY A 79 -4.10 14.32 11.31
N THR A 80 -3.16 15.23 11.59
CA THR A 80 -3.37 16.42 12.43
C THR A 80 -2.94 17.69 11.73
N GLY A 81 -3.64 18.82 12.05
CA GLY A 81 -3.40 20.16 11.51
C GLY A 81 -2.59 21.05 12.47
N PRO A 82 -2.68 22.37 12.28
CA PRO A 82 -3.36 23.00 11.14
C PRO A 82 -2.59 22.88 9.83
N LEU A 83 -3.31 22.73 8.72
CA LEU A 83 -2.72 22.80 7.39
C LEU A 83 -2.52 24.26 6.95
N PRO A 84 -1.41 24.58 6.24
CA PRO A 84 -1.16 25.96 5.80
C PRO A 84 -2.17 26.42 4.74
N ASP A 85 -2.48 27.72 4.73
CA ASP A 85 -3.32 28.37 3.70
C ASP A 85 -2.58 28.72 2.42
N LYS A 86 -1.26 28.53 2.42
CA LYS A 86 -0.39 28.74 1.26
C LYS A 86 0.40 27.49 0.98
N ALA A 87 0.79 27.31 -0.28
CA ALA A 87 1.61 26.19 -0.69
C ALA A 87 2.88 26.06 0.19
N PRO A 88 3.06 24.94 0.89
CA PRO A 88 4.26 24.75 1.68
C PRO A 88 5.50 24.60 0.79
N GLU A 89 6.65 25.00 1.32
CA GLU A 89 7.93 24.71 0.70
C GLU A 89 8.34 23.25 0.95
N ILE A 90 9.19 22.73 0.05
CA ILE A 90 9.81 21.42 0.25
C ILE A 90 10.87 21.55 1.35
N ALA A 91 10.58 21.06 2.56
CA ALA A 91 11.52 21.09 3.68
C ALA A 91 12.74 20.19 3.39
N TRP A 92 12.50 18.98 2.87
CA TRP A 92 13.55 18.06 2.45
C TRP A 92 13.02 17.01 1.48
N ARG A 93 13.96 16.31 0.81
CA ARG A 93 13.68 15.12 0.02
C ARG A 93 14.73 14.05 0.24
N PHE A 94 14.29 12.80 0.28
CA PHE A 94 15.13 11.62 0.44
C PHE A 94 15.03 10.73 -0.80
N LYS A 95 16.16 10.30 -1.35
CA LYS A 95 16.19 9.37 -2.50
C LYS A 95 16.12 7.93 -2.01
N THR A 96 15.06 7.20 -2.34
CA THR A 96 14.94 5.77 -2.06
C THR A 96 15.80 4.96 -3.05
N ALA A 97 16.31 3.82 -2.60
CA ALA A 97 16.96 2.88 -3.50
C ALA A 97 15.94 2.24 -4.45
N GLY A 98 16.39 1.87 -5.63
CA GLY A 98 15.56 1.17 -6.58
C GLY A 98 15.85 -0.33 -6.64
N MET A 99 14.89 -1.08 -7.15
CA MET A 99 15.00 -2.51 -7.42
C MET A 99 14.94 -2.77 -8.92
N ARG A 100 15.88 -3.59 -9.41
CA ARG A 100 15.87 -4.08 -10.79
C ARG A 100 15.22 -5.47 -10.81
N ARG A 101 14.08 -5.61 -11.46
CA ARG A 101 13.37 -6.89 -11.58
C ARG A 101 13.25 -7.31 -13.04
N ARG A 102 13.44 -8.60 -13.30
CA ARG A 102 13.28 -9.19 -14.64
C ARG A 102 11.78 -9.22 -14.99
N SER A 103 11.42 -8.75 -16.18
CA SER A 103 10.08 -8.84 -16.76
C SER A 103 10.13 -9.60 -18.09
N ARG A 104 8.97 -9.94 -18.66
CA ARG A 104 8.88 -10.56 -19.99
C ARG A 104 9.52 -9.71 -21.11
N ARG A 105 9.59 -8.36 -20.91
CA ARG A 105 10.16 -7.39 -21.86
C ARG A 105 11.55 -6.89 -21.44
N GLY A 106 12.28 -7.66 -20.61
CA GLY A 106 13.59 -7.28 -20.09
C GLY A 106 13.52 -6.86 -18.62
N TYR A 107 14.46 -6.01 -18.19
CA TYR A 107 14.50 -5.55 -16.80
C TYR A 107 13.68 -4.27 -16.62
N LYS A 108 12.84 -4.22 -15.58
CA LYS A 108 12.21 -2.99 -15.10
C LYS A 108 12.90 -2.53 -13.82
N TYR A 109 13.04 -1.22 -13.70
CA TYR A 109 13.55 -0.57 -12.50
C TYR A 109 12.37 0.03 -11.73
N TRP A 110 12.28 -0.28 -10.44
CA TRP A 110 11.22 0.18 -9.56
C TRP A 110 11.83 0.97 -8.40
N SER A 111 11.28 2.12 -8.09
CA SER A 111 11.69 2.97 -6.97
C SER A 111 10.50 3.81 -6.49
N GLY A 112 10.62 4.38 -5.27
CA GLY A 112 9.58 5.23 -4.70
C GLY A 112 8.56 4.48 -3.87
N MET A 113 7.40 5.10 -3.66
CA MET A 113 6.30 4.51 -2.91
C MET A 113 5.31 3.79 -3.83
N GLY A 114 4.69 2.73 -3.32
CA GLY A 114 3.58 2.04 -3.96
C GLY A 114 2.27 2.83 -3.82
N TRP A 115 1.25 2.41 -4.55
CA TRP A 115 -0.07 3.07 -4.54
C TRP A 115 -0.87 2.80 -3.26
N THR A 116 -0.62 1.70 -2.59
CA THR A 116 -1.27 1.37 -1.31
C THR A 116 -0.46 1.87 -0.11
N GLY A 117 0.72 2.48 -0.34
CA GLY A 117 1.65 2.86 0.71
C GLY A 117 1.36 4.23 1.30
N SER A 118 1.39 4.31 2.63
CA SER A 118 1.51 5.54 3.40
C SER A 118 2.67 5.39 4.38
N ALA A 119 3.29 6.50 4.74
CA ALA A 119 4.24 6.52 5.84
C ALA A 119 3.51 6.49 7.19
N VAL A 120 4.19 6.08 8.24
CA VAL A 120 3.79 6.30 9.62
C VAL A 120 4.77 7.25 10.29
N LYS A 121 4.26 8.09 11.18
CA LYS A 121 5.06 9.07 11.93
C LYS A 121 4.91 8.79 13.41
N LEU A 122 6.03 8.63 14.10
CA LEU A 122 6.08 8.40 15.54
C LEU A 122 7.25 9.17 16.16
N GLY A 123 6.96 10.06 17.11
CA GLY A 123 7.97 10.92 17.70
C GLY A 123 8.73 11.70 16.63
N ASP A 124 10.06 11.66 16.67
CA ASP A 124 10.91 12.36 15.71
C ASP A 124 11.18 11.59 14.41
N TYR A 125 10.46 10.48 14.15
CA TYR A 125 10.77 9.59 13.04
C TYR A 125 9.58 9.33 12.13
N VAL A 126 9.88 9.13 10.85
CA VAL A 126 8.94 8.61 9.85
C VAL A 126 9.46 7.28 9.31
N PHE A 127 8.54 6.33 9.15
CA PHE A 127 8.82 5.00 8.62
C PHE A 127 8.05 4.80 7.33
N VAL A 128 8.72 4.32 6.29
CA VAL A 128 8.10 4.18 4.97
C VAL A 128 8.62 2.96 4.21
N GLY A 129 7.69 2.22 3.60
CA GLY A 129 7.98 1.16 2.65
C GLY A 129 8.23 1.70 1.24
N SER A 130 9.03 1.00 0.45
CA SER A 130 9.36 1.39 -0.92
C SER A 130 9.25 0.20 -1.87
N VAL A 131 8.75 0.44 -3.07
CA VAL A 131 8.77 -0.55 -4.17
C VAL A 131 10.20 -0.87 -4.66
N GLY A 132 11.20 -0.15 -4.16
CA GLY A 132 12.61 -0.50 -4.30
C GLY A 132 13.06 -1.63 -3.39
N GLY A 133 12.17 -2.21 -2.58
CA GLY A 133 12.44 -3.35 -1.70
C GLY A 133 13.05 -2.99 -0.35
N TYR A 134 12.86 -1.76 0.10
CA TYR A 134 13.37 -1.29 1.39
C TYR A 134 12.27 -0.68 2.24
N VAL A 135 12.40 -0.84 3.55
CA VAL A 135 11.75 -0.01 4.57
C VAL A 135 12.81 0.94 5.11
N TYR A 136 12.46 2.19 5.28
CA TYR A 136 13.33 3.24 5.78
C TYR A 136 12.78 3.82 7.07
N ALA A 137 13.67 4.13 8.01
CA ALA A 137 13.42 5.05 9.09
C ALA A 137 14.20 6.34 8.83
N LEU A 138 13.51 7.46 8.82
CA LEU A 138 14.08 8.77 8.59
C LEU A 138 13.75 9.68 9.77
N GLU A 139 14.65 10.58 10.11
CA GLU A 139 14.35 11.68 11.01
C GLU A 139 13.31 12.61 10.35
N ALA A 140 12.20 12.85 11.02
CA ALA A 140 11.03 13.50 10.42
C ALA A 140 11.33 14.95 9.97
N MET A 141 12.18 15.67 10.71
CA MET A 141 12.47 17.08 10.45
C MET A 141 13.55 17.32 9.38
N THR A 142 14.45 16.37 9.18
CA THR A 142 15.63 16.57 8.30
C THR A 142 15.71 15.60 7.13
N GLY A 143 14.91 14.51 7.15
CA GLY A 143 15.01 13.43 6.18
C GLY A 143 16.29 12.59 6.30
N ARG A 144 17.06 12.74 7.40
CA ARG A 144 18.27 11.98 7.65
C ARG A 144 17.93 10.50 7.81
N LEU A 145 18.65 9.63 7.09
CA LEU A 145 18.51 8.20 7.19
C LEU A 145 19.03 7.69 8.55
N MET A 146 18.14 7.04 9.31
CA MET A 146 18.50 6.38 10.56
C MET A 146 18.90 4.94 10.31
N TRP A 147 18.05 4.19 9.63
CA TRP A 147 18.33 2.84 9.18
C TRP A 147 17.47 2.48 7.95
N LYS A 148 17.84 1.41 7.27
CA LYS A 148 17.04 0.79 6.21
C LYS A 148 17.05 -0.72 6.36
N TYR A 149 15.89 -1.34 6.15
CA TYR A 149 15.69 -2.78 6.12
C TYR A 149 15.43 -3.23 4.68
N ARG A 150 16.02 -4.35 4.25
CA ARG A 150 15.83 -4.89 2.91
C ARG A 150 14.96 -6.16 2.93
N GLY A 151 13.86 -6.18 2.14
CA GLY A 151 13.09 -7.36 1.75
C GLY A 151 13.57 -7.93 0.43
N ALA A 152 13.08 -9.12 0.07
CA ALA A 152 13.37 -9.74 -1.22
C ALA A 152 12.42 -9.26 -2.35
N GLY A 153 11.27 -8.68 -2.00
CA GLY A 153 10.28 -8.10 -2.90
C GLY A 153 10.03 -6.62 -2.65
N MET A 154 8.99 -6.09 -3.27
CA MET A 154 8.55 -4.71 -3.12
C MET A 154 7.72 -4.55 -1.83
N PHE A 155 7.88 -3.44 -1.14
CA PHE A 155 6.98 -3.00 -0.08
C PHE A 155 6.00 -2.00 -0.68
N LYS A 156 4.81 -2.46 -1.04
CA LYS A 156 3.74 -1.63 -1.57
C LYS A 156 2.82 -1.11 -0.46
N SER A 157 2.58 -1.94 0.56
CA SER A 157 1.70 -1.63 1.70
C SER A 157 2.24 -0.50 2.59
N SER A 158 1.35 0.07 3.38
CA SER A 158 1.74 0.95 4.49
C SER A 158 2.35 0.14 5.63
N VAL A 159 3.22 0.80 6.37
CA VAL A 159 3.70 0.30 7.65
C VAL A 159 2.58 0.38 8.69
N CYS A 160 2.48 -0.60 9.57
CA CYS A 160 1.76 -0.50 10.84
C CYS A 160 2.78 -0.57 11.98
N MET A 161 2.64 0.30 12.98
CA MET A 161 3.50 0.31 14.15
C MET A 161 2.74 -0.07 15.40
N PHE A 162 3.31 -0.98 16.19
CA PHE A 162 2.80 -1.39 17.49
C PHE A 162 3.93 -1.99 18.34
N ASP A 163 3.99 -1.63 19.63
CA ASP A 163 4.94 -2.17 20.62
C ASP A 163 6.39 -2.20 20.10
N ASN A 164 6.90 -1.05 19.63
CA ASN A 164 8.23 -0.87 19.03
C ASN A 164 8.54 -1.72 17.79
N HIS A 165 7.54 -2.33 17.18
CA HIS A 165 7.69 -3.13 15.98
C HIS A 165 6.92 -2.53 14.82
N LEU A 166 7.50 -2.67 13.63
CA LEU A 166 6.88 -2.32 12.36
C LEU A 166 6.41 -3.60 11.67
N TYR A 167 5.16 -3.58 11.21
CA TYR A 167 4.57 -4.67 10.44
C TYR A 167 4.29 -4.16 9.05
N ILE A 168 4.73 -4.91 8.02
CA ILE A 168 4.56 -4.51 6.63
C ILE A 168 4.53 -5.72 5.70
N GLY A 169 3.59 -5.72 4.75
CA GLY A 169 3.49 -6.73 3.71
C GLY A 169 4.54 -6.53 2.60
N ASN A 170 4.93 -7.62 1.95
CA ASN A 170 5.91 -7.61 0.86
C ASN A 170 5.50 -8.56 -0.26
N THR A 171 5.90 -8.24 -1.50
CA THR A 171 5.72 -9.12 -2.67
C THR A 171 6.69 -10.29 -2.70
N ASP A 172 7.39 -10.57 -1.61
CA ASP A 172 8.17 -11.80 -1.39
C ASP A 172 7.36 -12.89 -0.67
N ASN A 173 6.04 -12.70 -0.54
CA ASN A 173 5.08 -13.56 0.14
C ASN A 173 5.16 -13.52 1.67
N TYR A 174 5.84 -12.55 2.25
CA TYR A 174 5.98 -12.45 3.70
C TYR A 174 5.38 -11.16 4.27
N LEU A 175 4.75 -11.31 5.42
CA LEU A 175 4.57 -10.21 6.36
C LEU A 175 5.84 -10.12 7.21
N HIS A 176 6.47 -8.95 7.23
CA HIS A 176 7.68 -8.70 7.98
C HIS A 176 7.36 -7.97 9.28
N CYS A 177 7.97 -8.41 10.38
CA CYS A 177 8.05 -7.70 11.63
C CYS A 177 9.49 -7.22 11.84
N ILE A 178 9.63 -5.92 12.02
CA ILE A 178 10.93 -5.24 12.07
C ILE A 178 10.97 -4.45 13.39
N ASP A 179 12.03 -4.60 14.15
CA ASP A 179 12.30 -3.76 15.31
C ASP A 179 12.51 -2.31 14.87
N ALA A 180 11.68 -1.39 15.36
CA ALA A 180 11.65 -0.01 14.90
C ALA A 180 12.87 0.79 15.33
N GLN A 181 13.54 0.42 16.41
CA GLN A 181 14.73 1.10 16.90
C GLN A 181 15.97 0.75 16.07
N THR A 182 16.09 -0.51 15.68
CA THR A 182 17.32 -1.05 15.08
C THR A 182 17.21 -1.37 13.58
N GLY A 183 15.99 -1.44 13.05
CA GLY A 183 15.74 -1.90 11.68
C GLY A 183 16.03 -3.39 11.47
N ARG A 184 16.21 -4.17 12.54
CA ARG A 184 16.44 -5.62 12.44
C ARG A 184 15.12 -6.37 12.37
N ARG A 185 15.10 -7.45 11.58
CA ARG A 185 13.93 -8.33 11.52
C ARG A 185 13.75 -9.08 12.83
N ALA A 186 12.60 -8.91 13.48
CA ALA A 186 12.19 -9.70 14.64
C ALA A 186 11.67 -11.07 14.18
N TRP A 187 10.71 -11.08 13.28
CA TRP A 187 10.17 -12.29 12.67
C TRP A 187 9.58 -12.00 11.29
N ARG A 188 9.15 -13.04 10.58
CA ARG A 188 8.34 -12.93 9.36
C ARG A 188 7.36 -14.10 9.26
N PHE A 189 6.18 -13.84 8.71
CA PHE A 189 5.14 -14.83 8.46
C PHE A 189 4.97 -15.07 6.97
N ASN A 190 4.95 -16.34 6.52
CA ASN A 190 4.75 -16.68 5.11
C ASN A 190 3.26 -16.81 4.78
N SER A 191 2.71 -15.88 4.00
CA SER A 191 1.33 -15.90 3.52
C SER A 191 1.12 -16.82 2.32
N ARG A 192 2.19 -17.28 1.68
CA ARG A 192 2.27 -18.07 0.44
C ARG A 192 1.97 -17.31 -0.86
N GLN A 193 1.56 -16.05 -0.78
CA GLN A 193 1.33 -15.12 -1.89
C GLN A 193 1.67 -13.70 -1.42
N ASP A 194 1.73 -12.78 -2.36
CA ASP A 194 2.03 -11.37 -2.12
C ASP A 194 1.10 -10.77 -1.06
N ILE A 195 1.61 -9.83 -0.28
CA ILE A 195 0.85 -9.03 0.68
C ILE A 195 1.01 -7.57 0.30
N ASP A 196 0.05 -7.06 -0.45
CA ASP A 196 0.00 -5.65 -0.86
C ASP A 196 -0.89 -4.82 0.08
N SER A 197 -1.80 -5.47 0.81
CA SER A 197 -2.62 -4.84 1.85
C SER A 197 -1.79 -4.36 3.03
N SER A 198 -2.21 -3.25 3.63
CA SER A 198 -1.56 -2.71 4.84
C SER A 198 -2.08 -3.44 6.08
N PRO A 199 -1.20 -3.99 6.93
CA PRO A 199 -1.61 -4.63 8.17
C PRO A 199 -2.08 -3.57 9.18
N CYS A 200 -2.90 -3.99 10.15
CA CYS A 200 -3.25 -3.18 11.32
C CYS A 200 -3.18 -4.01 12.61
N VAL A 201 -2.85 -3.37 13.72
CA VAL A 201 -2.90 -3.98 15.06
C VAL A 201 -3.97 -3.28 15.87
N ILE A 202 -4.99 -4.03 16.27
CA ILE A 202 -6.12 -3.56 17.08
C ILE A 202 -6.31 -4.56 18.22
N ASP A 203 -6.49 -4.06 19.44
CA ASP A 203 -6.67 -4.88 20.65
C ASP A 203 -5.59 -5.98 20.81
N GLY A 204 -4.34 -5.62 20.54
CA GLY A 204 -3.20 -6.54 20.65
C GLY A 204 -3.21 -7.70 19.65
N ARG A 205 -3.96 -7.60 18.55
CA ARG A 205 -4.03 -8.59 17.48
C ARG A 205 -3.66 -7.96 16.13
N LEU A 206 -2.85 -8.66 15.37
CA LEU A 206 -2.38 -8.23 14.07
C LEU A 206 -3.27 -8.83 12.97
N TYR A 207 -3.89 -7.95 12.19
CA TYR A 207 -4.79 -8.32 11.09
C TYR A 207 -4.15 -8.00 9.75
N VAL A 208 -4.32 -8.92 8.78
CA VAL A 208 -3.84 -8.76 7.42
C VAL A 208 -4.70 -9.56 6.44
N ALA A 209 -4.90 -9.03 5.26
CA ALA A 209 -5.39 -9.75 4.08
C ALA A 209 -4.26 -9.89 3.06
N GLY A 210 -4.47 -10.60 1.96
CA GLY A 210 -3.46 -10.72 0.91
C GLY A 210 -3.94 -11.55 -0.27
N GLU A 211 -3.10 -11.65 -1.29
CA GLU A 211 -3.42 -12.34 -2.55
C GLU A 211 -3.60 -13.85 -2.40
N SER A 212 -3.24 -14.42 -1.25
CA SER A 212 -3.50 -15.82 -0.92
C SER A 212 -4.99 -16.18 -0.78
N GLY A 213 -5.88 -15.17 -0.77
CA GLY A 213 -7.31 -15.33 -0.55
C GLY A 213 -7.74 -15.41 0.91
N TYR A 214 -6.82 -15.27 1.82
CA TYR A 214 -7.10 -15.39 3.26
C TYR A 214 -6.99 -14.05 3.98
N ALA A 215 -8.01 -13.74 4.79
CA ALA A 215 -7.90 -12.85 5.91
C ALA A 215 -7.28 -13.61 7.09
N ARG A 216 -6.42 -12.97 7.87
CA ARG A 216 -5.68 -13.59 8.97
C ARG A 216 -5.63 -12.68 10.19
N CYS A 217 -5.64 -13.32 11.35
CA CYS A 217 -5.26 -12.73 12.62
C CYS A 217 -4.01 -13.44 13.14
N LEU A 218 -3.02 -12.66 13.50
CA LEU A 218 -1.76 -13.16 14.03
C LEU A 218 -1.50 -12.57 15.42
N ASP A 219 -0.72 -13.26 16.20
CA ASP A 219 -0.10 -12.71 17.40
C ASP A 219 1.03 -11.76 16.98
N PRO A 220 0.99 -10.47 17.33
CA PRO A 220 1.98 -9.51 16.86
C PRO A 220 3.39 -9.76 17.42
N LYS A 221 3.53 -10.37 18.61
CA LYS A 221 4.83 -10.63 19.24
C LYS A 221 5.56 -11.80 18.58
N THR A 222 4.82 -12.83 18.16
CA THR A 222 5.39 -14.09 17.69
C THR A 222 5.18 -14.36 16.19
N GLY A 223 4.26 -13.67 15.56
CA GLY A 223 3.82 -13.96 14.18
C GLY A 223 3.01 -15.25 14.06
N ARG A 224 2.60 -15.88 15.15
CA ARG A 224 1.79 -17.10 15.13
C ARG A 224 0.37 -16.80 14.64
N GLU A 225 -0.12 -17.59 13.68
CA GLU A 225 -1.50 -17.49 13.19
C GLU A 225 -2.49 -17.92 14.30
N ILE A 226 -3.42 -17.03 14.64
CA ILE A 226 -4.51 -17.26 15.59
C ILE A 226 -5.69 -17.85 14.83
N TRP A 227 -6.08 -17.22 13.73
CA TRP A 227 -7.08 -17.74 12.81
C TRP A 227 -6.78 -17.26 11.37
N LYS A 228 -7.35 -17.99 10.41
CA LYS A 228 -7.43 -17.60 9.00
C LYS A 228 -8.77 -17.98 8.42
N THR A 229 -9.27 -17.15 7.52
CA THR A 229 -10.56 -17.35 6.85
C THR A 229 -10.41 -17.09 5.37
N LEU A 230 -10.91 -17.99 4.54
CA LEU A 230 -10.95 -17.80 3.10
C LEU A 230 -12.01 -16.73 2.77
N VAL A 231 -11.56 -15.57 2.31
CA VAL A 231 -12.40 -14.43 1.92
C VAL A 231 -12.46 -14.27 0.41
N GLY A 232 -11.37 -14.55 -0.29
CA GLY A 232 -11.28 -14.48 -1.74
C GLY A 232 -12.02 -15.61 -2.44
N GLY A 233 -12.56 -15.34 -3.62
CA GLY A 233 -13.16 -16.34 -4.48
C GLY A 233 -12.13 -17.27 -5.11
N LEU A 234 -12.60 -18.46 -5.58
CA LEU A 234 -11.77 -19.41 -6.31
C LEU A 234 -11.42 -18.93 -7.74
N ARG A 235 -12.02 -17.85 -8.21
CA ARG A 235 -11.82 -17.27 -9.55
C ARG A 235 -11.72 -15.76 -9.46
N GLY A 236 -10.51 -15.22 -9.64
CA GLY A 236 -10.30 -13.79 -9.88
C GLY A 236 -10.76 -13.41 -11.29
N HIS A 237 -11.34 -12.23 -11.46
CA HIS A 237 -11.90 -11.79 -12.76
C HIS A 237 -10.83 -11.25 -13.72
N HIS A 238 -9.76 -10.62 -13.25
CA HIS A 238 -8.73 -10.00 -14.10
C HIS A 238 -7.38 -10.71 -14.09
N HIS A 239 -7.02 -11.35 -12.99
CA HIS A 239 -5.77 -12.09 -12.86
C HIS A 239 -6.10 -13.53 -12.48
N ALA A 240 -6.11 -14.44 -13.43
CA ALA A 240 -6.44 -15.86 -13.24
C ALA A 240 -5.64 -16.57 -12.12
N SER A 241 -4.58 -15.93 -11.62
CA SER A 241 -3.72 -16.40 -10.53
C SER A 241 -4.00 -15.72 -9.18
N HIS A 242 -4.74 -14.61 -9.14
CA HIS A 242 -4.97 -13.82 -7.93
C HIS A 242 -6.37 -14.12 -7.37
N LYS A 243 -6.43 -14.56 -6.13
CA LYS A 243 -7.66 -15.04 -5.48
C LYS A 243 -8.03 -14.21 -4.26
N GLY A 244 -7.25 -13.19 -3.93
CA GLY A 244 -7.25 -12.55 -2.64
C GLY A 244 -7.77 -11.14 -2.62
N SER A 245 -6.99 -10.29 -1.99
CA SER A 245 -7.29 -8.89 -1.73
C SER A 245 -6.01 -8.08 -1.67
N GLU A 246 -5.94 -6.94 -2.36
CA GLU A 246 -4.98 -5.86 -2.12
C GLU A 246 -5.54 -4.85 -1.10
N SER A 247 -6.87 -4.88 -0.88
CA SER A 247 -7.57 -4.03 0.07
C SER A 247 -7.01 -4.20 1.49
N SER A 248 -6.64 -3.10 2.14
CA SER A 248 -6.23 -3.10 3.54
C SER A 248 -7.43 -3.34 4.44
N PRO A 249 -7.31 -4.22 5.46
CA PRO A 249 -8.43 -4.51 6.33
C PRO A 249 -8.80 -3.32 7.20
N ALA A 250 -10.09 -2.99 7.27
CA ALA A 250 -10.63 -2.14 8.32
C ALA A 250 -11.08 -2.99 9.50
N VAL A 251 -10.81 -2.53 10.71
CA VAL A 251 -11.16 -3.23 11.96
C VAL A 251 -11.77 -2.23 12.94
N ALA A 252 -13.00 -2.48 13.35
CA ALA A 252 -13.72 -1.64 14.30
C ALA A 252 -14.71 -2.47 15.13
N ASP A 253 -14.80 -2.22 16.42
CA ASP A 253 -15.78 -2.76 17.35
C ASP A 253 -15.98 -4.30 17.24
N GLY A 254 -14.88 -5.04 17.16
CA GLY A 254 -14.91 -6.50 17.09
C GLY A 254 -15.20 -7.07 15.70
N GLU A 255 -15.23 -6.25 14.66
CA GLU A 255 -15.47 -6.64 13.28
C GLU A 255 -14.28 -6.29 12.38
N PHE A 256 -13.98 -7.20 11.46
CA PHE A 256 -12.96 -7.07 10.42
C PHE A 256 -13.63 -7.02 9.06
N TYR A 257 -13.19 -6.09 8.21
CA TYR A 257 -13.71 -5.91 6.86
C TYR A 257 -12.58 -5.93 5.84
N THR A 258 -12.79 -6.59 4.72
CA THR A 258 -11.90 -6.56 3.55
C THR A 258 -12.69 -6.69 2.26
N ALA A 259 -12.26 -6.01 1.22
CA ALA A 259 -12.80 -6.16 -0.11
C ALA A 259 -11.92 -7.12 -0.92
N THR A 260 -12.45 -7.76 -1.95
CA THR A 260 -11.79 -8.86 -2.63
C THR A 260 -11.82 -8.74 -4.15
N TYR A 261 -10.90 -9.40 -4.83
CA TYR A 261 -10.89 -9.56 -6.28
C TYR A 261 -12.14 -10.27 -6.84
N ALA A 262 -12.91 -10.95 -5.98
CA ALA A 262 -14.17 -11.58 -6.37
C ALA A 262 -15.35 -10.60 -6.45
N GLY A 263 -15.11 -9.31 -6.18
CA GLY A 263 -16.17 -8.30 -6.15
C GLY A 263 -17.09 -8.45 -4.93
N GLU A 264 -16.49 -8.67 -3.76
CA GLU A 264 -17.21 -8.80 -2.50
C GLU A 264 -16.53 -7.98 -1.40
N LEU A 265 -17.33 -7.30 -0.60
CA LEU A 265 -16.97 -6.83 0.73
C LEU A 265 -17.35 -7.91 1.73
N VAL A 266 -16.45 -8.30 2.60
CA VAL A 266 -16.63 -9.39 3.57
C VAL A 266 -16.44 -8.87 4.98
N SER A 267 -17.40 -9.17 5.88
CA SER A 267 -17.29 -8.91 7.32
C SER A 267 -17.01 -10.19 8.08
N LEU A 268 -16.06 -10.14 9.03
CA LEU A 268 -15.67 -11.24 9.90
C LEU A 268 -15.69 -10.79 11.37
N GLU A 269 -15.89 -11.72 12.27
CA GLU A 269 -15.64 -11.53 13.71
C GLU A 269 -14.14 -11.50 13.98
N THR A 270 -13.63 -10.48 14.65
CA THR A 270 -12.20 -10.37 14.98
C THR A 270 -11.70 -11.48 15.90
N LYS A 271 -12.54 -11.98 16.81
CA LYS A 271 -12.16 -13.01 17.77
C LYS A 271 -11.94 -14.38 17.14
N THR A 272 -12.78 -14.75 16.17
CA THR A 272 -12.88 -16.13 15.63
C THR A 272 -12.53 -16.23 14.16
N GLY A 273 -12.57 -15.12 13.42
CA GLY A 273 -12.49 -15.10 11.96
C GLY A 273 -13.75 -15.62 11.26
N LYS A 274 -14.85 -15.84 11.98
CA LYS A 274 -16.11 -16.30 11.37
C LYS A 274 -16.71 -15.21 10.49
N VAL A 275 -17.14 -15.60 9.27
CA VAL A 275 -17.84 -14.70 8.36
C VAL A 275 -19.21 -14.33 8.97
N ARG A 276 -19.47 -13.04 9.07
CA ARG A 276 -20.76 -12.49 9.47
C ARG A 276 -21.68 -12.32 8.26
N TRP A 277 -21.17 -11.64 7.24
CA TRP A 277 -21.88 -11.42 5.99
C TRP A 277 -20.91 -11.17 4.83
N ARG A 278 -21.45 -11.24 3.60
CA ARG A 278 -20.81 -10.86 2.36
C ARG A 278 -21.75 -9.96 1.56
N ALA A 279 -21.22 -8.89 1.00
CA ALA A 279 -21.95 -7.97 0.12
C ALA A 279 -21.25 -7.86 -1.22
N LYS A 280 -22.01 -7.69 -2.30
CA LYS A 280 -21.47 -7.59 -3.66
C LYS A 280 -21.01 -6.16 -3.95
N THR A 281 -19.78 -6.02 -4.43
CA THR A 281 -19.23 -4.82 -5.07
C THR A 281 -19.17 -4.95 -6.59
N TYR A 282 -19.43 -6.17 -7.10
CA TYR A 282 -19.55 -6.54 -8.51
C TYR A 282 -18.27 -6.49 -9.34
N ASP A 283 -17.18 -5.94 -8.83
CA ASP A 283 -15.88 -5.91 -9.46
C ASP A 283 -14.76 -5.92 -8.44
N ASP A 284 -13.56 -6.10 -8.91
CA ASP A 284 -12.32 -6.02 -8.17
C ASP A 284 -12.25 -4.74 -7.32
N THR A 285 -11.66 -4.85 -6.15
CA THR A 285 -11.66 -3.76 -5.17
C THR A 285 -10.29 -3.66 -4.50
N ASP A 286 -9.41 -2.83 -5.06
CA ASP A 286 -8.13 -2.43 -4.43
C ASP A 286 -8.34 -1.36 -3.35
N SER A 287 -9.42 -0.60 -3.45
CA SER A 287 -9.84 0.36 -2.44
C SER A 287 -10.10 -0.33 -1.10
N SER A 288 -9.61 0.25 -0.02
CA SER A 288 -9.85 -0.29 1.32
C SER A 288 -11.19 0.15 1.88
N PRO A 289 -11.91 -0.69 2.64
CA PRO A 289 -13.14 -0.30 3.28
C PRO A 289 -12.90 0.75 4.37
N VAL A 290 -13.91 1.58 4.61
CA VAL A 290 -13.94 2.58 5.69
C VAL A 290 -15.17 2.35 6.53
N VAL A 291 -15.00 2.31 7.86
CA VAL A 291 -16.11 2.13 8.81
C VAL A 291 -16.43 3.48 9.46
N SER A 292 -17.65 3.94 9.34
CA SER A 292 -18.09 5.16 10.02
C SER A 292 -19.52 4.99 10.53
N GLY A 293 -19.69 5.00 11.84
CA GLY A 293 -20.97 4.75 12.50
C GLY A 293 -21.54 3.37 12.11
N ASP A 294 -22.79 3.39 11.65
CA ASP A 294 -23.54 2.18 11.25
C ASP A 294 -23.27 1.74 9.80
N PHE A 295 -22.28 2.33 9.14
CA PHE A 295 -22.02 2.11 7.72
C PHE A 295 -20.59 1.65 7.43
N VAL A 296 -20.46 0.88 6.33
CA VAL A 296 -19.17 0.55 5.72
C VAL A 296 -19.20 1.02 4.27
N TYR A 297 -18.15 1.75 3.91
CA TYR A 297 -17.98 2.27 2.55
C TYR A 297 -16.87 1.51 1.84
N ALA A 298 -17.10 1.15 0.58
CA ALA A 298 -16.13 0.49 -0.28
C ALA A 298 -16.28 0.98 -1.72
N ALA A 299 -15.20 0.97 -2.49
CA ALA A 299 -15.26 1.40 -3.88
C ALA A 299 -14.65 0.34 -4.79
N ALA A 300 -15.27 0.12 -5.94
CA ALA A 300 -14.87 -0.89 -6.92
C ALA A 300 -14.23 -0.27 -8.16
N GLU A 301 -13.56 -1.12 -8.95
CA GLU A 301 -12.79 -0.73 -10.11
C GLU A 301 -13.61 -0.70 -11.42
N GLU A 302 -12.98 -1.10 -12.53
CA GLU A 302 -13.30 -0.77 -13.91
C GLU A 302 -14.68 -1.17 -14.41
N ARG A 303 -15.20 -2.36 -14.06
CA ARG A 303 -16.44 -2.90 -14.62
C ARG A 303 -17.67 -2.39 -13.93
N ALA A 304 -17.57 -2.12 -12.65
CA ALA A 304 -18.62 -1.58 -11.82
C ALA A 304 -18.11 -0.43 -10.95
N PRO A 305 -17.60 0.67 -11.55
CA PRO A 305 -16.91 1.75 -10.83
C PRO A 305 -17.92 2.52 -9.96
N ASN A 306 -18.24 1.97 -8.82
CA ASN A 306 -19.16 2.55 -7.86
C ASN A 306 -18.47 2.72 -6.50
N LEU A 307 -18.84 3.78 -5.80
CA LEU A 307 -18.69 3.90 -4.36
C LEU A 307 -19.98 3.37 -3.71
N TYR A 308 -19.84 2.44 -2.79
CA TYR A 308 -20.96 1.78 -2.11
C TYR A 308 -21.02 2.19 -0.65
N CYS A 309 -22.23 2.27 -0.11
CA CYS A 309 -22.54 2.31 1.30
C CYS A 309 -23.32 1.06 1.69
N PHE A 310 -22.84 0.34 2.69
CA PHE A 310 -23.48 -0.85 3.23
C PHE A 310 -23.82 -0.64 4.70
N ALA A 311 -24.98 -1.18 5.13
CA ALA A 311 -25.30 -1.28 6.55
C ALA A 311 -24.29 -2.21 7.23
N ARG A 312 -23.62 -1.74 8.26
CA ARG A 312 -22.57 -2.44 8.96
C ARG A 312 -23.01 -3.77 9.56
N GLU A 313 -24.19 -3.80 10.14
CA GLU A 313 -24.72 -4.98 10.81
C GLU A 313 -25.02 -6.13 9.83
N THR A 314 -25.55 -5.83 8.66
CA THR A 314 -26.16 -6.83 7.76
C THR A 314 -25.45 -6.98 6.41
N GLY A 315 -24.59 -6.03 6.03
CA GLY A 315 -24.02 -5.95 4.68
C GLY A 315 -25.02 -5.54 3.60
N LYS A 316 -26.25 -5.10 3.99
CA LYS A 316 -27.25 -4.63 3.02
C LYS A 316 -26.75 -3.33 2.37
N GLU A 317 -26.77 -3.28 1.03
CA GLU A 317 -26.52 -2.05 0.30
C GLU A 317 -27.59 -1.02 0.62
N ILE A 318 -27.16 0.19 1.03
CA ILE A 318 -28.02 1.33 1.31
C ILE A 318 -28.12 2.22 0.08
N TRP A 319 -26.97 2.55 -0.49
CA TRP A 319 -26.87 3.31 -1.73
C TRP A 319 -25.56 3.02 -2.46
N ARG A 320 -25.51 3.41 -3.72
CA ARG A 320 -24.29 3.46 -4.52
C ARG A 320 -24.20 4.77 -5.31
N TYR A 321 -22.99 5.31 -5.39
CA TYR A 321 -22.67 6.44 -6.26
C TYR A 321 -21.90 5.93 -7.47
N LYS A 322 -22.45 6.18 -8.66
CA LYS A 322 -21.84 5.85 -9.94
C LYS A 322 -21.28 7.11 -10.59
N ALA A 323 -19.98 7.32 -10.49
CA ALA A 323 -19.31 8.32 -11.31
C ALA A 323 -19.19 7.83 -12.75
N LYS A 324 -18.97 8.76 -13.68
CA LYS A 324 -18.53 8.45 -15.05
C LYS A 324 -17.03 8.12 -15.09
N ALA A 325 -16.52 7.50 -14.04
CA ALA A 325 -15.12 7.12 -13.86
C ALA A 325 -14.86 5.72 -14.41
N ARG A 326 -13.59 5.43 -14.71
CA ARG A 326 -13.15 4.07 -15.09
C ARG A 326 -12.86 3.17 -13.90
N GLY A 327 -12.73 3.74 -12.69
CA GLY A 327 -12.44 2.97 -11.49
C GLY A 327 -12.02 3.82 -10.31
N TYR A 328 -11.98 3.18 -9.13
CA TYR A 328 -11.54 3.77 -7.88
C TYR A 328 -10.44 2.91 -7.26
N TYR A 329 -9.21 3.39 -7.28
CA TYR A 329 -8.07 2.79 -6.56
C TYR A 329 -7.82 3.46 -5.21
N SER A 330 -8.40 4.63 -5.01
CA SER A 330 -8.32 5.43 -3.81
C SER A 330 -9.27 4.89 -2.74
N THR A 331 -8.81 4.87 -1.49
CA THR A 331 -9.68 4.61 -0.33
C THR A 331 -10.45 5.89 0.01
N PRO A 332 -11.77 5.84 0.19
CA PRO A 332 -12.55 7.03 0.50
C PRO A 332 -12.16 7.64 1.85
N ALA A 333 -12.26 8.96 1.99
CA ALA A 333 -12.25 9.66 3.26
C ALA A 333 -13.70 9.97 3.66
N VAL A 334 -14.06 9.69 4.90
CA VAL A 334 -15.40 9.91 5.45
C VAL A 334 -15.31 10.79 6.69
N VAL A 335 -15.92 11.97 6.62
CA VAL A 335 -15.98 12.91 7.78
C VAL A 335 -17.38 13.52 7.82
N GLY A 336 -18.08 13.31 8.91
CA GLY A 336 -19.46 13.77 9.05
C GLY A 336 -20.37 13.16 7.99
N ASP A 337 -21.06 14.02 7.27
CA ASP A 337 -21.98 13.68 6.19
C ASP A 337 -21.35 13.70 4.79
N ARG A 338 -20.03 13.74 4.68
CA ARG A 338 -19.31 13.85 3.40
C ARG A 338 -18.31 12.73 3.20
N ILE A 339 -18.15 12.35 1.95
CA ILE A 339 -17.18 11.39 1.47
C ILE A 339 -16.37 12.00 0.33
N TRP A 340 -15.04 11.89 0.42
CA TRP A 340 -14.15 12.27 -0.67
C TRP A 340 -13.45 11.04 -1.22
N ILE A 341 -13.40 10.93 -2.55
CA ILE A 341 -12.75 9.80 -3.23
C ILE A 341 -12.11 10.24 -4.55
N GLY A 342 -10.86 9.85 -4.76
CA GLY A 342 -10.15 10.05 -6.02
C GLY A 342 -10.50 8.96 -7.02
N ALA A 343 -10.54 9.31 -8.32
CA ALA A 343 -10.92 8.38 -9.37
C ALA A 343 -10.02 8.43 -10.61
N GLU A 344 -10.17 7.43 -11.47
CA GLU A 344 -9.43 7.31 -12.74
C GLU A 344 -9.83 8.34 -13.80
N ASP A 345 -10.94 9.06 -13.64
CA ASP A 345 -11.31 10.20 -14.49
C ASP A 345 -10.48 11.47 -14.17
N GLY A 346 -9.59 11.37 -13.19
CA GLY A 346 -8.76 12.49 -12.72
C GLY A 346 -9.50 13.46 -11.82
N LYS A 347 -10.66 13.07 -11.29
CA LYS A 347 -11.42 13.91 -10.37
C LYS A 347 -11.33 13.40 -8.94
N LEU A 348 -11.31 14.35 -8.02
CA LEU A 348 -11.75 14.13 -6.67
C LEU A 348 -13.26 14.37 -6.62
N HIS A 349 -14.02 13.40 -6.15
CA HIS A 349 -15.46 13.49 -5.96
C HIS A 349 -15.77 13.72 -4.49
N CYS A 350 -16.63 14.68 -4.18
CA CYS A 350 -17.27 14.83 -2.88
C CYS A 350 -18.73 14.38 -3.00
N VAL A 351 -19.11 13.46 -2.13
CA VAL A 351 -20.41 12.78 -2.15
C VAL A 351 -21.05 12.86 -0.77
N ASP A 352 -22.36 13.05 -0.72
CA ASP A 352 -23.15 13.02 0.51
C ASP A 352 -23.18 11.57 1.06
N ALA A 353 -22.67 11.39 2.27
CA ALA A 353 -22.55 10.09 2.92
C ALA A 353 -23.90 9.45 3.26
N THR A 354 -24.96 10.25 3.39
CA THR A 354 -26.28 9.78 3.79
C THR A 354 -27.07 9.17 2.63
N ASN A 355 -26.85 9.65 1.40
CA ASN A 355 -27.68 9.30 0.25
C ASN A 355 -26.91 9.04 -1.06
N GLY A 356 -25.60 9.21 -1.07
CA GLY A 356 -24.75 8.96 -2.23
C GLY A 356 -24.85 10.00 -3.35
N ARG A 357 -25.44 11.17 -3.11
CA ARG A 357 -25.54 12.22 -4.13
C ARG A 357 -24.23 13.00 -4.24
N PRO A 358 -23.79 13.37 -5.47
CA PRO A 358 -22.62 14.22 -5.64
C PRO A 358 -22.87 15.62 -5.09
N ILE A 359 -21.90 16.16 -4.36
CA ILE A 359 -21.90 17.55 -3.85
C ILE A 359 -21.08 18.41 -4.79
N TRP A 360 -19.81 18.06 -4.98
CA TRP A 360 -18.93 18.75 -5.92
C TRP A 360 -17.86 17.80 -6.49
N THR A 361 -17.14 18.23 -7.52
CA THR A 361 -15.98 17.54 -8.06
C THR A 361 -14.87 18.52 -8.38
N PHE A 362 -13.62 18.13 -8.15
CA PHE A 362 -12.42 18.89 -8.53
C PHE A 362 -11.62 18.11 -9.58
N GLN A 363 -11.24 18.74 -10.69
CA GLN A 363 -10.51 18.13 -11.79
C GLN A 363 -9.00 18.34 -11.65
N THR A 364 -8.20 17.28 -11.54
CA THR A 364 -6.74 17.30 -11.72
C THR A 364 -6.37 16.99 -13.18
N ARG A 365 -5.09 17.04 -13.52
CA ARG A 365 -4.63 16.80 -14.91
C ARG A 365 -4.36 15.33 -15.22
N SER A 366 -4.52 14.42 -14.25
CA SER A 366 -4.34 12.96 -14.39
C SER A 366 -5.10 12.23 -13.30
N ASN A 367 -5.11 10.90 -13.37
CA ASN A 367 -5.79 10.01 -12.42
C ASN A 367 -5.36 10.25 -10.98
N ILE A 368 -6.29 10.01 -10.03
CA ILE A 368 -6.06 10.10 -8.59
C ILE A 368 -6.15 8.69 -8.00
N TRP A 369 -5.00 8.14 -7.63
CA TRP A 369 -4.91 6.86 -6.91
C TRP A 369 -4.64 7.05 -5.41
N SER A 370 -4.03 8.18 -5.07
CA SER A 370 -3.83 8.60 -3.69
C SER A 370 -5.15 8.73 -2.94
N SER A 371 -5.20 8.21 -1.74
CA SER A 371 -6.38 8.36 -0.89
C SER A 371 -6.42 9.77 -0.28
N PRO A 372 -7.60 10.45 -0.29
CA PRO A 372 -7.72 11.79 0.29
C PRO A 372 -7.50 11.78 1.80
N CYS A 373 -6.85 12.82 2.32
CA CYS A 373 -6.75 13.09 3.74
C CYS A 373 -7.53 14.36 4.06
N VAL A 374 -8.46 14.27 5.00
CA VAL A 374 -9.31 15.41 5.41
C VAL A 374 -8.86 15.84 6.78
N ILE A 375 -8.44 17.09 6.90
CA ILE A 375 -7.97 17.68 8.16
C ILE A 375 -8.63 19.04 8.31
N GLU A 376 -9.43 19.18 9.36
CA GLU A 376 -10.24 20.37 9.58
C GLU A 376 -11.13 20.69 8.35
N ASP A 377 -10.94 21.83 7.74
CA ASP A 377 -11.66 22.33 6.58
C ASP A 377 -10.96 22.05 5.23
N LYS A 378 -9.90 21.24 5.21
CA LYS A 378 -9.07 21.02 4.03
C LYS A 378 -8.97 19.54 3.63
N VAL A 379 -8.85 19.30 2.33
CA VAL A 379 -8.62 17.98 1.73
C VAL A 379 -7.29 17.96 1.00
N ILE A 380 -6.40 17.04 1.39
CA ILE A 380 -5.13 16.82 0.72
C ILE A 380 -5.21 15.58 -0.15
N ILE A 381 -4.78 15.69 -1.42
CA ILE A 381 -4.65 14.56 -2.36
C ILE A 381 -3.33 14.63 -3.13
N GLY A 382 -2.82 13.46 -3.49
CA GLY A 382 -1.78 13.33 -4.51
C GLY A 382 -2.37 12.95 -5.87
N SER A 383 -1.79 13.43 -6.95
CA SER A 383 -2.22 13.08 -8.31
C SER A 383 -1.07 12.54 -9.16
N ARG A 384 -1.40 11.75 -10.17
CA ARG A 384 -0.43 11.28 -11.16
C ARG A 384 0.05 12.38 -12.12
N ASP A 385 -0.46 13.59 -11.98
CA ASP A 385 0.04 14.80 -12.66
C ASP A 385 1.22 15.47 -11.94
N TYR A 386 1.79 14.78 -10.91
CA TYR A 386 2.97 15.19 -10.14
C TYR A 386 2.68 16.28 -9.09
N ARG A 387 1.44 16.44 -8.67
CA ARG A 387 1.04 17.47 -7.70
C ARG A 387 0.41 16.88 -6.46
N VAL A 388 0.72 17.51 -5.35
CA VAL A 388 -0.09 17.47 -4.13
C VAL A 388 -1.02 18.67 -4.19
N TYR A 389 -2.31 18.45 -4.00
CA TYR A 389 -3.34 19.49 -3.95
C TYR A 389 -3.89 19.61 -2.54
N CYS A 390 -4.16 20.84 -2.15
CA CYS A 390 -4.98 21.17 -1.00
C CYS A 390 -6.24 21.88 -1.49
N LEU A 391 -7.38 21.36 -1.09
CA LEU A 391 -8.68 21.89 -1.46
C LEU A 391 -9.45 22.28 -0.20
N ASP A 392 -10.31 23.26 -0.31
CA ASP A 392 -11.34 23.53 0.67
C ASP A 392 -12.35 22.36 0.69
N ALA A 393 -12.61 21.79 1.85
CA ALA A 393 -13.43 20.57 1.98
C ALA A 393 -14.91 20.84 1.68
N GLU A 394 -15.39 22.05 1.90
CA GLU A 394 -16.79 22.40 1.68
C GLU A 394 -17.11 22.67 0.22
N SER A 395 -16.31 23.53 -0.42
CA SER A 395 -16.56 24.01 -1.79
C SER A 395 -15.82 23.22 -2.87
N GLY A 396 -14.74 22.50 -2.53
CA GLY A 396 -13.85 21.87 -3.48
C GLY A 396 -12.92 22.86 -4.20
N ALA A 397 -12.88 24.12 -3.77
CA ALA A 397 -11.99 25.12 -4.34
C ALA A 397 -10.52 24.79 -4.03
N GLU A 398 -9.63 24.97 -5.01
CA GLU A 398 -8.20 24.82 -4.79
C GLU A 398 -7.67 25.93 -3.87
N VAL A 399 -7.05 25.54 -2.75
CA VAL A 399 -6.35 26.45 -1.85
C VAL A 399 -4.92 26.63 -2.33
N TRP A 400 -4.24 25.51 -2.60
CA TRP A 400 -2.89 25.50 -3.16
C TRP A 400 -2.57 24.15 -3.80
N ASN A 401 -1.49 24.11 -4.59
CA ASN A 401 -0.86 22.88 -5.03
C ASN A 401 0.67 23.01 -5.02
N VAL A 402 1.35 21.88 -4.84
CA VAL A 402 2.82 21.75 -4.92
C VAL A 402 3.17 20.72 -5.97
N ARG A 403 4.03 21.08 -6.92
CA ARG A 403 4.56 20.14 -7.93
C ARG A 403 5.80 19.46 -7.42
N LEU A 404 5.83 18.12 -7.51
CA LEU A 404 6.97 17.27 -7.22
C LEU A 404 7.58 16.71 -8.51
N ASP A 405 8.58 15.81 -8.36
CA ASP A 405 9.35 15.26 -9.50
C ASP A 405 8.68 14.07 -10.20
N GLY A 406 7.58 13.54 -9.69
CA GLY A 406 6.95 12.35 -10.24
C GLY A 406 5.50 12.16 -9.83
N ARG A 407 4.90 11.08 -10.35
CA ARG A 407 3.52 10.69 -10.01
C ARG A 407 3.40 10.40 -8.53
N ILE A 408 2.35 10.90 -7.92
CA ILE A 408 2.02 10.61 -6.53
C ILE A 408 0.92 9.54 -6.55
N LEU A 409 1.24 8.39 -6.02
CA LEU A 409 0.36 7.22 -6.00
C LEU A 409 -0.11 6.90 -4.59
N GLY A 410 0.79 7.00 -3.62
CA GLY A 410 0.52 6.68 -2.22
C GLY A 410 -0.24 7.79 -1.48
N THR A 411 -0.78 7.42 -0.34
CA THR A 411 -1.52 8.33 0.55
C THR A 411 -0.54 9.21 1.32
N PRO A 412 -0.72 10.53 1.37
CA PRO A 412 0.06 11.41 2.24
C PRO A 412 -0.09 11.03 3.71
N CYS A 413 1.00 11.12 4.48
CA CYS A 413 0.97 11.09 5.93
C CYS A 413 1.06 12.53 6.44
N ILE A 414 0.16 12.95 7.29
CA ILE A 414 0.04 14.34 7.72
C ILE A 414 0.02 14.40 9.25
N VAL A 415 0.96 15.13 9.83
CA VAL A 415 1.03 15.34 11.27
C VAL A 415 1.51 16.75 11.54
N ASP A 416 0.79 17.49 12.39
CA ASP A 416 1.09 18.87 12.76
C ASP A 416 1.28 19.79 11.53
N GLY A 417 0.41 19.63 10.53
CA GLY A 417 0.43 20.38 9.29
C GLY A 417 1.56 20.04 8.31
N ARG A 418 2.47 19.15 8.66
CA ARG A 418 3.52 18.66 7.76
C ARG A 418 3.04 17.47 6.95
N ILE A 419 3.48 17.39 5.70
CA ILE A 419 3.01 16.38 4.74
C ILE A 419 4.19 15.55 4.28
N TRP A 420 4.19 14.25 4.60
CA TRP A 420 5.15 13.30 4.06
C TRP A 420 4.52 12.51 2.93
N VAL A 421 5.15 12.56 1.76
CA VAL A 421 4.62 11.94 0.55
C VAL A 421 5.72 11.41 -0.36
N GLY A 422 5.49 10.30 -1.03
CA GLY A 422 6.44 9.70 -1.97
C GLY A 422 5.99 9.79 -3.41
N THR A 423 6.97 9.81 -4.32
CA THR A 423 6.75 9.81 -5.76
C THR A 423 7.21 8.50 -6.40
N ALA A 424 6.64 8.16 -7.55
CA ALA A 424 7.02 6.97 -8.33
C ALA A 424 8.42 7.05 -8.96
N THR A 425 9.07 8.20 -8.90
CA THR A 425 10.46 8.40 -9.37
C THR A 425 11.50 8.05 -8.32
N GLY A 426 11.07 7.75 -7.09
CA GLY A 426 11.93 7.28 -6.03
C GLY A 426 12.32 8.34 -5.01
N TYR A 427 11.61 9.45 -4.94
CA TYR A 427 11.82 10.42 -3.87
C TYR A 427 10.69 10.38 -2.85
N PHE A 428 11.07 10.57 -1.60
CA PHE A 428 10.19 10.79 -0.47
C PHE A 428 10.41 12.21 0.05
N TYR A 429 9.35 12.96 0.24
CA TYR A 429 9.36 14.39 0.54
C TYR A 429 8.74 14.68 1.90
N CYS A 430 9.17 15.77 2.52
CA CYS A 430 8.45 16.51 3.55
C CYS A 430 8.14 17.90 3.01
N LEU A 431 6.86 18.30 3.11
CA LEU A 431 6.34 19.61 2.76
C LEU A 431 5.90 20.33 4.02
#